data_5af832c16e26ba3885b811b733a00072
#
_entry.id   5af832c16e26ba3885b811b733a00072
#
_cell.length_a   1.000
_cell.length_b   1.000
_cell.length_c   1.000
_cell.angle_alpha   90.00
_cell.angle_beta   90.00
_cell.angle_gamma   90.00
#
_symmetry.space_group_name_H-M   'P 1'
#
loop_
_entity.id
_entity.type
_entity.pdbx_description
1 polymer ?
#
loop_
_entity_poly.entity_id
_entity_poly.type
_entity_poly.pdbx_seq_one_letter_code
_entity_poly.pdbx_strand_id
1 'polypeptide(L)'
;MNSIKTFGTFAVAALLSQLTAQNKQPNIIILTADDLGWNDISSEIATLGNGSKNHQTPNIDKLASESMVFTNAYTQQNSAPTRAALLTGQYANRTHVYNVWGLDRYATKDQPGIKQSEAKIIPAAQEKESIKPGTVTFAKLLREAGYETYVFGKVHGFKMNEAEDNGFTHDFGCGKTIKDTNAEKSNYYAFRTEEGKWIFDNPKFNKFAEPYTEEYIRKNLLPVANGNNPLQMAGTRKHFTDAIADVVIDEIANAPADKPFCMWVAFHAIHSAIVSREDLYEKYRNRTNMDSRHENFKYAALTEQLDQTVGRILAALDDPNGDGDKSDSKRENTVVVFMSDNGGVSGGNHSNAPLRESKGTLYEGGIRVPMMVRYPALIKSASITKEPVHVIDYLPTFLDIAGIEYTHKEHVLDGESLYPILSGEKDQLKRELLFWHFPGYMDIRGIPASVINKRIGDQRYKYRYCYEYNTHELYNLTDDMGETTNLLENPDTRSLKIANAMLRDLNKWMKETK
;
A
#
# COMPACT_ATOMS: atom_id res chain seq x y z
N MET A 1 -44.88 8.88 53.46
CA MET A 1 -45.05 8.03 52.25
C MET A 1 -44.98 8.97 51.07
N ASN A 2 -43.95 8.95 50.28
CA ASN A 2 -43.69 9.50 48.94
C ASN A 2 -42.24 9.99 48.78
N SER A 3 -41.29 9.03 48.65
CA SER A 3 -39.98 9.35 48.05
C SER A 3 -39.23 8.08 47.63
N ILE A 4 -39.85 7.24 46.81
CA ILE A 4 -39.19 6.11 46.14
C ILE A 4 -39.82 5.94 44.74
N LYS A 5 -39.68 6.87 43.82
CA LYS A 5 -40.07 6.64 42.41
C LYS A 5 -39.22 7.40 41.36
N THR A 6 -38.17 8.12 41.77
CA THR A 6 -37.42 8.96 40.79
C THR A 6 -36.03 8.42 40.47
N PHE A 7 -35.52 7.35 41.11
CA PHE A 7 -34.19 6.81 40.83
C PHE A 7 -34.15 5.69 39.78
N GLY A 8 -35.30 5.11 39.43
CA GLY A 8 -35.36 3.99 38.47
C GLY A 8 -35.31 4.41 36.99
N THR A 9 -35.77 5.62 36.67
CA THR A 9 -35.90 6.06 35.25
C THR A 9 -34.61 6.57 34.67
N PHE A 10 -33.71 7.13 35.47
CA PHE A 10 -32.40 7.59 34.99
C PHE A 10 -31.39 6.45 34.77
N ALA A 11 -31.46 5.40 35.56
CA ALA A 11 -30.59 4.23 35.40
C ALA A 11 -30.96 3.38 34.16
N VAL A 12 -32.25 3.28 33.83
CA VAL A 12 -32.72 2.56 32.65
C VAL A 12 -32.45 3.36 31.38
N ALA A 13 -32.54 4.68 31.41
CA ALA A 13 -32.17 5.55 30.27
C ALA A 13 -30.66 5.52 30.02
N ALA A 14 -29.82 5.49 31.06
CA ALA A 14 -28.36 5.38 30.91
C ALA A 14 -27.93 3.97 30.43
N LEU A 15 -28.62 2.90 30.87
CA LEU A 15 -28.39 1.56 30.34
C LEU A 15 -28.91 1.38 28.90
N LEU A 16 -30.03 2.01 28.54
CA LEU A 16 -30.51 2.03 27.16
C LEU A 16 -29.64 2.88 26.25
N SER A 17 -29.06 3.97 26.72
CA SER A 17 -28.08 4.76 25.95
C SER A 17 -26.73 4.05 25.79
N GLN A 18 -26.35 3.17 26.71
CA GLN A 18 -25.18 2.29 26.55
C GLN A 18 -25.47 1.07 25.67
N LEU A 19 -26.72 0.60 25.60
CA LEU A 19 -27.13 -0.49 24.70
C LEU A 19 -27.41 -0.04 23.26
N THR A 20 -27.55 1.27 23.02
CA THR A 20 -27.71 1.84 21.66
C THR A 20 -26.41 2.41 21.07
N ALA A 21 -25.29 2.36 21.78
CA ALA A 21 -23.98 2.36 21.18
C ALA A 21 -23.72 0.95 20.57
N GLN A 22 -24.64 0.50 19.71
CA GLN A 22 -24.42 -0.60 18.80
C GLN A 22 -23.12 -0.25 18.06
N ASN A 23 -22.05 -1.06 18.22
CA ASN A 23 -20.76 -0.85 17.60
C ASN A 23 -20.98 -0.56 16.11
N LYS A 24 -21.00 0.72 15.76
CA LYS A 24 -21.14 1.13 14.36
C LYS A 24 -19.90 0.59 13.65
N GLN A 25 -20.10 -0.30 12.66
CA GLN A 25 -19.00 -0.82 11.89
C GLN A 25 -18.10 0.33 11.41
N PRO A 26 -16.76 0.23 11.55
CA PRO A 26 -15.89 1.34 11.19
C PRO A 26 -15.79 1.52 9.67
N ASN A 27 -15.55 2.73 9.25
CA ASN A 27 -15.10 2.99 7.90
C ASN A 27 -13.67 2.45 7.71
N ILE A 28 -13.31 2.13 6.48
CA ILE A 28 -11.97 1.63 6.12
C ILE A 28 -11.44 2.45 4.95
N ILE A 29 -10.25 3.01 5.07
CA ILE A 29 -9.52 3.65 3.98
C ILE A 29 -8.16 2.98 3.82
N ILE A 30 -7.87 2.50 2.62
CA ILE A 30 -6.59 1.89 2.26
C ILE A 30 -5.89 2.83 1.29
N LEU A 31 -4.84 3.49 1.73
CA LEU A 31 -4.00 4.40 0.95
C LEU A 31 -2.78 3.61 0.44
N THR A 32 -2.76 3.28 -0.83
CA THR A 32 -1.67 2.50 -1.43
C THR A 32 -0.83 3.38 -2.35
N ALA A 33 0.42 3.63 -1.97
CA ALA A 33 1.43 4.22 -2.86
C ALA A 33 1.93 3.17 -3.86
N ASP A 34 2.46 3.62 -5.01
CA ASP A 34 3.01 2.77 -6.06
C ASP A 34 4.52 3.01 -6.16
N ASP A 35 5.32 1.97 -5.99
CA ASP A 35 6.79 2.03 -6.03
C ASP A 35 7.46 2.85 -4.91
N LEU A 36 6.80 3.09 -3.79
CA LEU A 36 7.38 3.80 -2.65
C LEU A 36 8.25 2.87 -1.81
N GLY A 37 9.55 3.10 -1.77
CA GLY A 37 10.49 2.33 -0.97
C GLY A 37 10.26 2.50 0.54
N TRP A 38 10.71 1.49 1.30
CA TRP A 38 10.57 1.50 2.77
C TRP A 38 11.17 2.74 3.43
N ASN A 39 12.27 3.25 2.90
CA ASN A 39 13.00 4.40 3.41
C ASN A 39 12.75 5.70 2.62
N ASP A 40 11.76 5.72 1.73
CA ASP A 40 11.43 6.90 0.92
C ASP A 40 10.60 7.96 1.66
N ILE A 41 10.13 7.64 2.86
CA ILE A 41 9.44 8.58 3.75
C ILE A 41 10.40 9.17 4.78
N SER A 42 10.11 10.37 5.30
CA SER A 42 10.95 11.02 6.32
C SER A 42 10.76 10.48 7.73
N SER A 43 9.77 9.64 7.97
CA SER A 43 9.42 9.13 9.28
C SER A 43 10.53 8.29 9.93
N GLU A 44 11.14 8.79 10.98
CA GLU A 44 12.13 8.07 11.79
C GLU A 44 11.53 6.82 12.44
N ILE A 45 10.27 6.89 12.86
CA ILE A 45 9.56 5.78 13.51
C ILE A 45 9.34 4.63 12.52
N ALA A 46 8.82 4.93 11.33
CA ALA A 46 8.45 3.91 10.35
C ALA A 46 9.66 3.26 9.68
N THR A 47 10.81 3.96 9.66
CA THR A 47 12.02 3.53 8.95
C THR A 47 13.15 3.14 9.90
N LEU A 48 12.90 3.08 11.21
CA LEU A 48 13.93 2.78 12.23
C LEU A 48 15.17 3.69 12.09
N GLY A 49 14.96 4.98 11.86
CA GLY A 49 16.04 5.96 11.71
C GLY A 49 16.70 5.98 10.31
N ASN A 50 16.17 5.25 9.33
CA ASN A 50 16.71 5.21 7.98
C ASN A 50 15.90 6.04 6.96
N GLY A 51 14.97 6.86 7.44
CA GLY A 51 14.12 7.70 6.61
C GLY A 51 14.88 8.63 5.69
N SER A 52 14.26 9.00 4.58
CA SER A 52 14.84 9.94 3.63
C SER A 52 15.07 11.30 4.27
N LYS A 53 16.27 11.84 4.10
CA LYS A 53 16.58 13.23 4.47
C LYS A 53 16.23 14.23 3.37
N ASN A 54 15.96 13.72 2.18
CA ASN A 54 15.66 14.53 1.01
C ASN A 54 14.15 14.65 0.77
N HIS A 55 13.42 13.56 0.95
CA HIS A 55 11.97 13.56 0.82
C HIS A 55 11.34 14.16 2.08
N GLN A 56 10.37 15.03 1.91
CA GLN A 56 9.66 15.65 3.00
C GLN A 56 8.23 15.12 3.03
N THR A 57 7.92 14.31 4.05
CA THR A 57 6.62 13.63 4.19
C THR A 57 5.95 13.92 5.54
N PRO A 58 5.77 15.21 5.92
CA PRO A 58 5.29 15.57 7.25
C PRO A 58 3.86 15.08 7.56
N ASN A 59 3.01 14.91 6.55
CA ASN A 59 1.64 14.40 6.76
C ASN A 59 1.66 12.89 7.01
N ILE A 60 2.51 12.14 6.30
CA ILE A 60 2.74 10.71 6.54
C ILE A 60 3.44 10.51 7.89
N ASP A 61 4.40 11.37 8.25
CA ASP A 61 5.07 11.33 9.56
C ASP A 61 4.07 11.57 10.70
N LYS A 62 3.14 12.52 10.51
CA LYS A 62 2.03 12.74 11.44
C LYS A 62 1.13 11.50 11.53
N LEU A 63 0.76 10.90 10.39
CA LEU A 63 -0.01 9.65 10.39
C LEU A 63 0.73 8.55 11.15
N ALA A 64 2.03 8.39 10.95
CA ALA A 64 2.85 7.43 11.68
C ALA A 64 2.81 7.67 13.20
N SER A 65 2.86 8.93 13.64
CA SER A 65 2.77 9.30 15.06
C SER A 65 1.39 9.05 15.69
N GLU A 66 0.38 8.78 14.88
CA GLU A 66 -0.99 8.49 15.29
C GLU A 66 -1.39 7.02 15.03
N SER A 67 -0.42 6.19 14.65
CA SER A 67 -0.66 4.83 14.14
C SER A 67 0.10 3.77 14.91
N MET A 68 -0.30 2.51 14.71
CA MET A 68 0.60 1.38 14.89
C MET A 68 1.44 1.23 13.63
N VAL A 69 2.75 1.31 13.78
CA VAL A 69 3.74 1.20 12.70
C VAL A 69 4.30 -0.21 12.66
N PHE A 70 4.26 -0.83 11.48
CA PHE A 70 4.81 -2.15 11.23
C PHE A 70 6.16 -2.01 10.52
N THR A 71 7.24 -2.23 11.27
CA THR A 71 8.59 -2.06 10.72
C THR A 71 9.05 -3.24 9.85
N ASN A 72 8.37 -4.37 9.92
CA ASN A 72 8.59 -5.57 9.12
C ASN A 72 7.34 -5.90 8.29
N ALA A 73 6.88 -4.95 7.48
CA ALA A 73 5.74 -5.14 6.60
C ALA A 73 6.18 -5.52 5.20
N TYR A 74 5.49 -6.52 4.64
CA TYR A 74 5.86 -7.14 3.38
C TYR A 74 4.73 -7.17 2.36
N THR A 75 5.13 -7.06 1.10
CA THR A 75 4.28 -7.20 -0.09
C THR A 75 4.87 -8.23 -1.04
N GLN A 76 4.32 -8.36 -2.23
CA GLN A 76 4.97 -9.05 -3.32
C GLN A 76 6.00 -8.11 -4.00
N GLN A 77 6.79 -8.64 -4.91
CA GLN A 77 7.89 -7.92 -5.56
C GLN A 77 7.45 -6.87 -6.58
N ASN A 78 6.16 -6.83 -6.98
CA ASN A 78 5.60 -5.79 -7.84
C ASN A 78 4.08 -5.60 -7.67
N SER A 79 3.51 -4.65 -8.41
CA SER A 79 2.15 -4.14 -8.24
C SER A 79 1.05 -5.20 -8.39
N ALA A 80 1.01 -5.97 -9.49
CA ALA A 80 -0.11 -6.87 -9.77
C ALA A 80 -0.25 -8.00 -8.74
N PRO A 81 0.79 -8.78 -8.40
CA PRO A 81 0.69 -9.82 -7.38
C PRO A 81 0.39 -9.25 -5.98
N THR A 82 0.90 -8.07 -5.63
CA THR A 82 0.55 -7.42 -4.36
C THR A 82 -0.92 -7.05 -4.29
N ARG A 83 -1.45 -6.43 -5.35
CA ARG A 83 -2.86 -6.00 -5.40
C ARG A 83 -3.82 -7.19 -5.46
N ALA A 84 -3.44 -8.26 -6.15
CA ALA A 84 -4.15 -9.54 -6.10
C ALA A 84 -4.15 -10.14 -4.69
N ALA A 85 -3.01 -10.13 -4.00
CA ALA A 85 -2.89 -10.64 -2.63
C ALA A 85 -3.68 -9.79 -1.62
N LEU A 86 -3.67 -8.45 -1.75
CA LEU A 86 -4.50 -7.54 -0.96
C LEU A 86 -5.99 -7.86 -1.10
N LEU A 87 -6.46 -8.04 -2.34
CA LEU A 87 -7.87 -8.32 -2.63
C LEU A 87 -8.33 -9.64 -2.05
N THR A 88 -7.50 -10.69 -2.14
CA THR A 88 -7.91 -12.08 -1.95
C THR A 88 -7.46 -12.70 -0.63
N GLY A 89 -6.49 -12.10 0.06
CA GLY A 89 -5.85 -12.71 1.23
C GLY A 89 -5.00 -13.94 0.89
N GLN A 90 -4.58 -14.08 -0.39
CA GLN A 90 -3.86 -15.26 -0.90
C GLN A 90 -2.49 -14.90 -1.46
N TYR A 91 -1.54 -15.83 -1.33
CA TYR A 91 -0.24 -15.73 -2.01
C TYR A 91 -0.37 -15.85 -3.54
N ALA A 92 0.63 -15.34 -4.25
CA ALA A 92 0.70 -15.39 -5.71
C ALA A 92 0.58 -16.82 -6.27
N ASN A 93 1.02 -17.85 -5.53
CA ASN A 93 0.87 -19.25 -5.90
C ASN A 93 -0.58 -19.70 -6.06
N ARG A 94 -1.53 -19.14 -5.28
CA ARG A 94 -2.96 -19.46 -5.40
C ARG A 94 -3.66 -18.56 -6.41
N THR A 95 -3.32 -17.27 -6.44
CA THR A 95 -3.92 -16.33 -7.39
C THR A 95 -3.42 -16.54 -8.81
N HIS A 96 -2.22 -17.14 -8.98
CA HIS A 96 -1.45 -17.25 -10.22
C HIS A 96 -1.15 -15.90 -10.89
N VAL A 97 -1.22 -14.82 -10.12
CA VAL A 97 -0.81 -13.48 -10.55
C VAL A 97 0.60 -13.22 -10.01
N TYR A 98 1.60 -13.39 -10.86
CA TYR A 98 3.01 -13.26 -10.47
C TYR A 98 3.66 -11.98 -10.96
N ASN A 99 3.12 -11.38 -12.02
CA ASN A 99 3.70 -10.21 -12.66
C ASN A 99 2.61 -9.35 -13.32
N VAL A 100 2.94 -8.10 -13.65
CA VAL A 100 2.11 -7.18 -14.45
C VAL A 100 2.06 -7.60 -15.94
N TRP A 101 3.07 -8.33 -16.39
CA TRP A 101 3.22 -8.85 -17.76
C TRP A 101 3.34 -10.38 -17.75
N GLY A 102 3.24 -11.01 -18.92
CA GLY A 102 3.56 -12.43 -19.06
C GLY A 102 4.95 -12.78 -18.51
N LEU A 103 5.06 -13.92 -17.85
CA LEU A 103 6.31 -14.37 -17.21
C LEU A 103 7.43 -14.68 -18.21
N ASP A 104 7.08 -15.03 -19.44
CA ASP A 104 7.96 -15.38 -20.56
C ASP A 104 8.53 -14.13 -21.26
N ARG A 105 7.93 -12.96 -21.07
CA ARG A 105 8.29 -11.73 -21.79
C ARG A 105 9.77 -11.41 -21.72
N TYR A 106 10.38 -11.58 -20.56
CA TYR A 106 11.78 -11.25 -20.32
C TYR A 106 12.73 -12.42 -20.47
N ALA A 107 12.21 -13.64 -20.61
CA ALA A 107 12.99 -14.80 -20.99
C ALA A 107 13.29 -14.83 -22.50
N THR A 108 12.51 -14.12 -23.32
CA THR A 108 12.59 -14.14 -24.79
C THR A 108 13.23 -12.88 -25.40
N LYS A 109 13.65 -11.91 -24.59
CA LYS A 109 14.26 -10.64 -25.02
C LYS A 109 15.35 -10.20 -24.05
N ASP A 110 16.40 -9.58 -24.58
CA ASP A 110 17.43 -8.96 -23.75
C ASP A 110 16.80 -7.88 -22.82
N GLN A 111 17.18 -7.91 -21.55
CA GLN A 111 16.73 -6.97 -20.53
C GLN A 111 17.94 -6.39 -19.80
N PRO A 112 17.83 -5.21 -19.19
CA PRO A 112 18.86 -4.70 -18.32
C PRO A 112 19.22 -5.71 -17.23
N GLY A 113 20.45 -6.23 -17.27
CA GLY A 113 20.97 -7.19 -16.31
C GLY A 113 20.81 -8.68 -16.64
N ILE A 114 19.95 -9.05 -17.61
CA ILE A 114 19.82 -10.43 -18.07
C ILE A 114 19.63 -10.45 -19.58
N LYS A 115 20.52 -11.12 -20.30
CA LYS A 115 20.34 -11.39 -21.73
C LYS A 115 19.51 -12.67 -21.92
N GLN A 116 18.69 -12.71 -22.96
CA GLN A 116 17.92 -13.90 -23.33
C GLN A 116 18.81 -15.16 -23.40
N SER A 117 20.02 -15.03 -23.96
CA SER A 117 20.99 -16.12 -24.03
C SER A 117 21.48 -16.65 -22.69
N GLU A 118 21.28 -15.91 -21.61
CA GLU A 118 21.69 -16.22 -20.24
C GLU A 118 20.53 -16.80 -19.41
N ALA A 119 19.27 -16.61 -19.85
CA ALA A 119 18.10 -17.16 -19.17
C ALA A 119 18.06 -18.67 -19.29
N LYS A 120 18.24 -19.38 -18.18
CA LYS A 120 18.30 -20.85 -18.12
C LYS A 120 16.93 -21.48 -17.90
N ILE A 121 15.98 -20.71 -17.36
CA ILE A 121 14.64 -21.17 -17.09
C ILE A 121 13.69 -20.40 -18.00
N ILE A 122 12.92 -21.14 -18.81
CA ILE A 122 11.82 -20.57 -19.57
C ILE A 122 10.54 -20.82 -18.78
N PRO A 123 9.98 -19.80 -18.10
CA PRO A 123 8.76 -20.00 -17.32
C PRO A 123 7.58 -20.30 -18.24
N ALA A 124 6.61 -21.05 -17.75
CA ALA A 124 5.31 -21.15 -18.42
C ALA A 124 4.70 -19.73 -18.54
N ALA A 125 4.01 -19.47 -19.65
CA ALA A 125 3.31 -18.22 -19.84
C ALA A 125 2.34 -17.98 -18.67
N GLN A 126 2.34 -16.77 -18.12
CA GLN A 126 1.32 -16.38 -17.17
C GLN A 126 0.01 -16.19 -17.94
N GLU A 127 -0.99 -17.00 -17.63
CA GLU A 127 -2.28 -16.94 -18.32
C GLU A 127 -3.07 -15.66 -18.01
N LYS A 128 -2.83 -15.05 -16.84
CA LYS A 128 -3.65 -13.92 -16.35
C LYS A 128 -2.81 -12.89 -15.58
N GLU A 129 -3.03 -11.62 -15.89
CA GLU A 129 -2.46 -10.46 -15.18
C GLU A 129 -3.37 -9.99 -14.04
N SER A 130 -4.47 -10.71 -13.78
CA SER A 130 -5.52 -10.37 -12.82
C SER A 130 -6.11 -11.63 -12.19
N ILE A 131 -6.74 -11.47 -11.04
CA ILE A 131 -7.47 -12.56 -10.37
C ILE A 131 -8.60 -13.12 -11.27
N LYS A 132 -8.95 -14.38 -11.05
CA LYS A 132 -10.01 -15.03 -11.81
C LYS A 132 -11.37 -14.38 -11.51
N PRO A 133 -12.27 -14.24 -12.50
CA PRO A 133 -13.66 -13.87 -12.24
C PRO A 133 -14.29 -14.78 -11.19
N GLY A 134 -15.08 -14.21 -10.30
CA GLY A 134 -15.72 -14.96 -9.21
C GLY A 134 -14.85 -15.15 -7.95
N THR A 135 -13.56 -14.81 -7.98
CA THR A 135 -12.70 -14.87 -6.78
C THR A 135 -13.31 -14.05 -5.64
N VAL A 136 -13.23 -14.57 -4.42
CA VAL A 136 -13.61 -13.86 -3.20
C VAL A 136 -12.61 -12.71 -2.96
N THR A 137 -13.11 -11.51 -2.69
CA THR A 137 -12.30 -10.32 -2.39
C THR A 137 -12.80 -9.66 -1.11
N PHE A 138 -11.93 -8.88 -0.46
CA PHE A 138 -12.34 -8.11 0.72
C PHE A 138 -13.53 -7.17 0.38
N ALA A 139 -13.54 -6.58 -0.80
CA ALA A 139 -14.58 -5.64 -1.20
C ALA A 139 -15.94 -6.33 -1.37
N LYS A 140 -15.98 -7.57 -1.92
CA LYS A 140 -17.22 -8.37 -1.97
C LYS A 140 -17.76 -8.65 -0.59
N LEU A 141 -16.90 -9.13 0.31
CA LEU A 141 -17.33 -9.52 1.66
C LEU A 141 -17.81 -8.30 2.46
N LEU A 142 -17.13 -7.15 2.33
CA LEU A 142 -17.57 -5.91 2.96
C LEU A 142 -18.89 -5.40 2.34
N ARG A 143 -19.04 -5.45 1.02
CA ARG A 143 -20.30 -5.08 0.34
C ARG A 143 -21.48 -5.95 0.80
N GLU A 144 -21.27 -7.25 0.90
CA GLU A 144 -22.27 -8.20 1.42
C GLU A 144 -22.67 -7.89 2.88
N ALA A 145 -21.74 -7.32 3.65
CA ALA A 145 -21.97 -6.85 5.02
C ALA A 145 -22.55 -5.43 5.11
N GLY A 146 -22.91 -4.81 3.97
CA GLY A 146 -23.58 -3.50 3.93
C GLY A 146 -22.69 -2.28 3.75
N TYR A 147 -21.40 -2.48 3.50
CA TYR A 147 -20.49 -1.36 3.19
C TYR A 147 -20.75 -0.77 1.79
N GLU A 148 -20.65 0.54 1.67
CA GLU A 148 -20.37 1.19 0.39
C GLU A 148 -18.90 1.02 0.06
N THR A 149 -18.59 0.46 -1.12
CA THR A 149 -17.23 0.07 -1.49
C THR A 149 -16.73 0.84 -2.69
N TYR A 150 -15.55 1.45 -2.55
CA TYR A 150 -14.97 2.35 -3.53
C TYR A 150 -13.58 1.90 -3.95
N VAL A 151 -13.26 2.08 -5.24
CA VAL A 151 -11.88 1.98 -5.74
C VAL A 151 -11.50 3.23 -6.51
N PHE A 152 -10.32 3.79 -6.22
CA PHE A 152 -9.78 4.99 -6.86
C PHE A 152 -8.39 4.72 -7.42
N GLY A 153 -8.10 5.29 -8.60
CA GLY A 153 -6.76 5.28 -9.17
C GLY A 153 -6.32 3.94 -9.73
N LYS A 154 -5.07 3.56 -9.52
CA LYS A 154 -4.44 2.43 -10.21
C LYS A 154 -4.97 1.08 -9.77
N VAL A 155 -5.61 0.39 -10.70
CA VAL A 155 -6.07 -0.99 -10.50
C VAL A 155 -5.22 -1.95 -11.34
N HIS A 156 -4.61 -2.97 -10.71
CA HIS A 156 -3.84 -4.02 -11.39
C HIS A 156 -4.22 -5.44 -10.92
N GLY A 157 -5.03 -5.58 -9.89
CA GLY A 157 -5.45 -6.88 -9.35
C GLY A 157 -6.60 -7.50 -10.15
N PHE A 158 -7.35 -6.68 -10.88
CA PHE A 158 -8.45 -7.05 -11.77
C PHE A 158 -8.52 -6.12 -12.98
N LYS A 159 -9.31 -6.43 -14.00
CA LYS A 159 -9.46 -5.57 -15.19
C LYS A 159 -10.33 -4.37 -14.87
N MET A 160 -10.05 -3.23 -15.51
CA MET A 160 -10.71 -1.95 -15.26
C MET A 160 -12.25 -1.96 -15.32
N ASN A 161 -12.82 -2.79 -16.14
CA ASN A 161 -14.28 -2.91 -16.30
C ASN A 161 -14.91 -3.99 -15.39
N GLU A 162 -14.14 -4.56 -14.47
CA GLU A 162 -14.56 -5.65 -13.58
C GLU A 162 -14.62 -5.19 -12.11
N ALA A 163 -14.70 -3.88 -11.82
CA ALA A 163 -14.69 -3.37 -10.45
C ALA A 163 -15.94 -3.85 -9.67
N GLU A 164 -17.11 -3.79 -10.28
CA GLU A 164 -18.37 -4.27 -9.68
C GLU A 164 -18.34 -5.78 -9.43
N ASP A 165 -17.80 -6.55 -10.38
CA ASP A 165 -17.62 -8.01 -10.25
C ASP A 165 -16.65 -8.37 -9.13
N ASN A 166 -15.77 -7.45 -8.75
CA ASN A 166 -14.82 -7.58 -7.64
C ASN A 166 -15.29 -6.94 -6.34
N GLY A 167 -16.52 -6.44 -6.30
CA GLY A 167 -17.19 -5.98 -5.09
C GLY A 167 -17.19 -4.48 -4.87
N PHE A 168 -16.70 -3.67 -5.82
CA PHE A 168 -16.71 -2.21 -5.69
C PHE A 168 -17.99 -1.61 -6.29
N THR A 169 -18.81 -0.96 -5.46
CA THR A 169 -20.05 -0.28 -5.89
C THR A 169 -19.74 1.03 -6.59
N HIS A 170 -18.63 1.68 -6.23
CA HIS A 170 -18.20 2.94 -6.81
C HIS A 170 -16.82 2.78 -7.46
N ASP A 171 -16.78 2.90 -8.78
CA ASP A 171 -15.58 2.65 -9.56
C ASP A 171 -14.99 3.95 -10.11
N PHE A 172 -13.92 4.43 -9.46
CA PHE A 172 -13.01 5.48 -9.94
C PHE A 172 -11.64 4.89 -10.31
N GLY A 173 -11.60 3.60 -10.65
CA GLY A 173 -10.38 2.93 -11.07
C GLY A 173 -9.88 3.43 -12.41
N CYS A 174 -8.56 3.43 -12.58
CA CYS A 174 -7.88 3.70 -13.83
C CYS A 174 -6.78 2.65 -14.05
N GLY A 175 -6.69 2.16 -15.28
CA GLY A 175 -5.90 0.96 -15.57
C GLY A 175 -4.58 1.22 -16.24
N LYS A 176 -4.18 2.43 -16.55
CA LYS A 176 -2.95 2.65 -17.29
C LYS A 176 -2.02 3.63 -16.63
N THR A 177 -0.78 3.20 -16.66
CA THR A 177 0.41 3.97 -16.43
C THR A 177 0.39 5.23 -17.28
N ILE A 178 0.71 6.32 -16.67
CA ILE A 178 1.03 7.58 -17.28
C ILE A 178 2.21 7.36 -18.23
N LYS A 179 2.02 7.70 -19.49
CA LYS A 179 2.89 7.23 -20.56
C LYS A 179 4.03 8.19 -20.93
N ASP A 180 3.97 9.45 -20.55
CA ASP A 180 4.93 10.44 -21.02
C ASP A 180 5.59 11.20 -19.86
N THR A 181 6.92 11.29 -19.88
CA THR A 181 7.72 12.05 -18.92
C THR A 181 7.74 13.55 -19.23
N ASN A 182 7.28 13.96 -20.41
CA ASN A 182 7.11 15.37 -20.74
C ASN A 182 5.81 15.88 -20.12
N ALA A 183 5.91 16.86 -19.23
CA ALA A 183 4.77 17.45 -18.53
C ALA A 183 3.68 17.98 -19.49
N GLU A 184 4.04 18.43 -20.69
CA GLU A 184 3.08 18.93 -21.68
C GLU A 184 2.23 17.82 -22.31
N LYS A 185 2.79 16.60 -22.44
CA LYS A 185 2.15 15.44 -23.07
C LYS A 185 1.73 14.38 -22.05
N SER A 186 2.08 14.57 -20.78
CA SER A 186 1.78 13.64 -19.72
C SER A 186 0.30 13.69 -19.38
N ASN A 187 -0.34 12.53 -19.32
CA ASN A 187 -1.70 12.38 -18.80
C ASN A 187 -1.78 12.50 -17.24
N TYR A 188 -0.69 12.92 -16.58
CA TYR A 188 -0.74 13.41 -15.20
C TYR A 188 -1.46 14.75 -15.07
N TYR A 189 -1.64 15.48 -16.18
CA TYR A 189 -2.32 16.77 -16.17
C TYR A 189 -3.60 16.72 -16.97
N ALA A 190 -4.62 17.43 -16.48
CA ALA A 190 -5.80 17.73 -17.28
C ALA A 190 -5.40 18.44 -18.59
N PHE A 191 -6.12 18.16 -19.65
CA PHE A 191 -5.93 18.80 -20.96
C PHE A 191 -7.24 19.41 -21.46
N ARG A 192 -7.13 20.36 -22.37
CA ARG A 192 -8.27 21.08 -22.91
C ARG A 192 -8.71 20.44 -24.23
N THR A 193 -10.01 20.15 -24.36
CA THR A 193 -10.60 19.66 -25.61
C THR A 193 -10.72 20.79 -26.64
N GLU A 194 -11.01 20.45 -27.90
CA GLU A 194 -11.29 21.42 -28.95
C GLU A 194 -12.50 22.32 -28.64
N GLU A 195 -13.50 21.76 -27.93
CA GLU A 195 -14.66 22.52 -27.43
C GLU A 195 -14.35 23.38 -26.18
N GLY A 196 -13.11 23.37 -25.73
CA GLY A 196 -12.65 24.20 -24.63
C GLY A 196 -12.88 23.64 -23.23
N LYS A 197 -13.32 22.38 -23.06
CA LYS A 197 -13.52 21.73 -21.77
C LYS A 197 -12.21 21.14 -21.24
N TRP A 198 -12.01 21.24 -19.91
CA TRP A 198 -10.91 20.54 -19.25
C TRP A 198 -11.31 19.12 -18.90
N ILE A 199 -10.47 18.15 -19.23
CA ILE A 199 -10.72 16.72 -18.98
C ILE A 199 -9.42 16.00 -18.59
N PHE A 200 -9.58 14.82 -17.98
CA PHE A 200 -8.56 13.79 -17.87
C PHE A 200 -8.85 12.65 -18.85
N ASP A 201 -7.85 11.83 -19.16
CA ASP A 201 -8.03 10.60 -19.96
C ASP A 201 -9.09 9.67 -19.34
N ASN A 202 -9.23 9.66 -18.02
CA ASN A 202 -10.32 8.98 -17.34
C ASN A 202 -11.46 9.97 -17.06
N PRO A 203 -12.61 9.85 -17.73
CA PRO A 203 -13.72 10.80 -17.60
C PRO A 203 -14.34 10.86 -16.20
N LYS A 204 -14.12 9.84 -15.34
CA LYS A 204 -14.59 9.82 -13.96
C LYS A 204 -14.00 10.95 -13.10
N PHE A 205 -12.86 11.52 -13.53
CA PHE A 205 -12.19 12.63 -12.85
C PHE A 205 -12.48 14.01 -13.47
N ASN A 206 -13.28 14.10 -14.54
CA ASN A 206 -13.53 15.34 -15.26
C ASN A 206 -14.21 16.42 -14.41
N LYS A 207 -15.00 16.05 -13.39
CA LYS A 207 -15.56 17.00 -12.39
C LYS A 207 -14.47 17.87 -11.74
N PHE A 208 -13.24 17.37 -11.67
CA PHE A 208 -12.11 17.99 -10.98
C PHE A 208 -10.98 18.41 -11.94
N ALA A 209 -11.24 18.48 -13.26
CA ALA A 209 -10.22 18.74 -14.26
C ALA A 209 -9.91 20.23 -14.47
N GLU A 210 -10.74 21.12 -13.94
CA GLU A 210 -10.52 22.56 -14.08
C GLU A 210 -9.16 22.99 -13.50
N PRO A 211 -8.50 23.98 -14.12
CA PRO A 211 -7.24 24.54 -13.65
C PRO A 211 -7.30 24.99 -12.19
N TYR A 212 -6.14 25.02 -11.55
CA TYR A 212 -6.04 25.53 -10.19
C TYR A 212 -6.51 26.99 -10.12
N THR A 213 -7.48 27.27 -9.27
CA THR A 213 -7.84 28.64 -8.88
C THR A 213 -7.10 29.03 -7.59
N GLU A 214 -6.93 30.32 -7.34
CA GLU A 214 -6.35 30.79 -6.09
C GLU A 214 -7.17 30.33 -4.87
N GLU A 215 -8.50 30.33 -4.98
CA GLU A 215 -9.41 29.85 -3.94
C GLU A 215 -9.17 28.35 -3.66
N TYR A 216 -9.10 27.52 -4.70
CA TYR A 216 -8.80 26.10 -4.56
C TYR A 216 -7.46 25.88 -3.85
N ILE A 217 -6.41 26.61 -4.26
CA ILE A 217 -5.08 26.49 -3.69
C ILE A 217 -5.08 26.88 -2.20
N ARG A 218 -5.73 27.99 -1.85
CA ARG A 218 -5.83 28.43 -0.46
C ARG A 218 -6.57 27.43 0.42
N LYS A 219 -7.66 26.86 -0.09
CA LYS A 219 -8.46 25.86 0.65
C LYS A 219 -7.76 24.51 0.74
N ASN A 220 -7.16 24.01 -0.34
CA ASN A 220 -6.79 22.60 -0.46
C ASN A 220 -5.29 22.32 -0.43
N LEU A 221 -4.44 23.24 -0.86
CA LEU A 221 -3.00 22.99 -0.99
C LEU A 221 -2.16 23.72 0.06
N LEU A 222 -2.49 24.95 0.38
CA LEU A 222 -1.76 25.72 1.40
C LEU A 222 -1.76 25.07 2.79
N PRO A 223 -2.87 24.47 3.29
CA PRO A 223 -2.87 23.84 4.61
C PRO A 223 -1.90 22.66 4.76
N VAL A 224 -1.56 22.01 3.65
CA VAL A 224 -0.64 20.86 3.61
C VAL A 224 0.70 21.19 2.97
N ALA A 225 0.90 22.42 2.53
CA ALA A 225 2.16 22.87 1.94
C ALA A 225 3.28 22.87 2.99
N ASN A 226 4.43 22.36 2.60
CA ASN A 226 5.62 22.24 3.45
C ASN A 226 6.74 23.12 2.91
N GLY A 227 6.61 24.43 3.11
CA GLY A 227 7.61 25.43 2.69
C GLY A 227 7.67 25.71 1.18
N ASN A 228 6.78 25.14 0.36
CA ASN A 228 6.55 25.55 -1.02
C ASN A 228 5.47 26.62 -1.11
N ASN A 229 5.40 27.31 -2.24
CA ASN A 229 4.37 28.30 -2.52
C ASN A 229 3.46 27.84 -3.66
N PRO A 230 2.35 27.12 -3.37
CA PRO A 230 1.46 26.64 -4.41
C PRO A 230 0.65 27.76 -5.08
N LEU A 231 0.59 28.98 -4.54
CA LEU A 231 -0.18 30.09 -5.14
C LEU A 231 0.29 30.46 -6.55
N GLN A 232 1.57 30.23 -6.85
CA GLN A 232 2.12 30.45 -8.20
C GLN A 232 1.48 29.54 -9.27
N MET A 233 0.79 28.48 -8.87
CA MET A 233 0.13 27.57 -9.80
C MET A 233 -1.27 28.04 -10.25
N ALA A 234 -1.78 29.16 -9.74
CA ALA A 234 -3.09 29.67 -10.16
C ALA A 234 -3.14 29.84 -11.68
N GLY A 235 -4.18 29.27 -12.30
CA GLY A 235 -4.34 29.23 -13.76
C GLY A 235 -3.62 28.06 -14.48
N THR A 236 -2.78 27.30 -13.79
CA THR A 236 -2.12 26.13 -14.39
C THR A 236 -3.02 24.90 -14.36
N ARG A 237 -2.66 23.88 -15.15
CA ARG A 237 -3.42 22.64 -15.31
C ARG A 237 -3.45 21.82 -14.01
N LYS A 238 -4.60 21.24 -13.71
CA LYS A 238 -4.79 20.32 -12.58
C LYS A 238 -3.96 19.06 -12.74
N HIS A 239 -3.24 18.68 -11.68
CA HIS A 239 -2.49 17.44 -11.63
C HIS A 239 -3.39 16.27 -11.17
N PHE A 240 -3.23 15.10 -11.80
CA PHE A 240 -4.08 13.93 -11.57
C PHE A 240 -4.02 13.40 -10.13
N THR A 241 -2.85 13.45 -9.48
CA THR A 241 -2.73 13.03 -8.06
C THR A 241 -3.61 13.88 -7.15
N ASP A 242 -3.71 15.19 -7.41
CA ASP A 242 -4.60 16.09 -6.65
C ASP A 242 -6.07 15.83 -6.98
N ALA A 243 -6.39 15.49 -8.23
CA ALA A 243 -7.75 15.12 -8.62
C ALA A 243 -8.21 13.81 -7.95
N ILE A 244 -7.32 12.85 -7.70
CA ILE A 244 -7.64 11.65 -6.90
C ILE A 244 -8.07 12.08 -5.50
N ALA A 245 -7.34 12.99 -4.84
CA ALA A 245 -7.74 13.49 -3.53
C ALA A 245 -9.09 14.21 -3.59
N ASP A 246 -9.32 15.05 -4.62
CA ASP A 246 -10.56 15.78 -4.78
C ASP A 246 -11.78 14.84 -4.86
N VAL A 247 -11.67 13.75 -5.63
CA VAL A 247 -12.73 12.74 -5.74
C VAL A 247 -12.91 12.00 -4.41
N VAL A 248 -11.84 11.56 -3.76
CA VAL A 248 -11.92 10.86 -2.46
C VAL A 248 -12.57 11.74 -1.41
N ILE A 249 -12.21 13.03 -1.34
CA ILE A 249 -12.77 14.01 -0.40
C ILE A 249 -14.26 14.24 -0.69
N ASP A 250 -14.64 14.38 -1.96
CA ASP A 250 -16.04 14.51 -2.38
C ASP A 250 -16.86 13.27 -1.96
N GLU A 251 -16.32 12.07 -2.14
CA GLU A 251 -17.00 10.83 -1.74
C GLU A 251 -17.06 10.66 -0.21
N ILE A 252 -16.05 11.10 0.55
CA ILE A 252 -16.08 11.11 2.02
C ILE A 252 -17.19 12.04 2.52
N ALA A 253 -17.32 13.22 1.91
CA ALA A 253 -18.34 14.22 2.26
C ALA A 253 -19.76 13.69 1.97
N ASN A 254 -19.96 13.01 0.85
CA ASN A 254 -21.23 12.51 0.38
C ASN A 254 -21.57 11.07 0.83
N ALA A 255 -20.67 10.41 1.56
CA ALA A 255 -20.88 9.05 2.04
C ALA A 255 -22.11 8.97 2.96
N PRO A 256 -23.03 8.01 2.74
CA PRO A 256 -24.23 7.85 3.57
C PRO A 256 -23.90 7.76 5.06
N ALA A 257 -24.63 8.51 5.88
CA ALA A 257 -24.36 8.59 7.32
C ALA A 257 -24.72 7.31 8.08
N ASP A 258 -25.59 6.49 7.51
CA ASP A 258 -26.13 5.25 8.07
C ASP A 258 -25.38 3.99 7.60
N LYS A 259 -24.44 4.11 6.65
CA LYS A 259 -23.66 3.00 6.15
C LYS A 259 -22.16 3.24 6.34
N PRO A 260 -21.38 2.20 6.69
CA PRO A 260 -19.94 2.28 6.65
C PRO A 260 -19.43 2.27 5.20
N PHE A 261 -18.28 2.85 4.96
CA PHE A 261 -17.61 2.77 3.66
C PHE A 261 -16.26 2.07 3.74
N CYS A 262 -15.87 1.44 2.62
CA CYS A 262 -14.51 0.95 2.39
C CYS A 262 -13.97 1.59 1.11
N MET A 263 -12.90 2.38 1.21
CA MET A 263 -12.27 3.09 0.12
C MET A 263 -10.86 2.57 -0.12
N TRP A 264 -10.62 1.96 -1.28
CA TRP A 264 -9.26 1.64 -1.71
C TRP A 264 -8.73 2.75 -2.63
N VAL A 265 -7.86 3.59 -2.10
CA VAL A 265 -7.22 4.70 -2.81
C VAL A 265 -5.83 4.26 -3.27
N ALA A 266 -5.73 3.88 -4.52
CA ALA A 266 -4.53 3.37 -5.13
C ALA A 266 -3.88 4.44 -6.02
N PHE A 267 -2.87 5.11 -5.49
CA PHE A 267 -2.17 6.17 -6.21
C PHE A 267 -1.33 5.61 -7.36
N HIS A 268 -1.08 6.42 -8.39
CA HIS A 268 -0.03 6.19 -9.38
C HIS A 268 1.33 6.70 -8.90
N ALA A 269 1.31 7.69 -8.00
CA ALA A 269 2.52 8.18 -7.37
C ALA A 269 3.12 7.09 -6.47
N ILE A 270 4.37 6.82 -6.61
CA ILE A 270 5.44 7.53 -7.31
C ILE A 270 6.00 6.75 -8.52
N HIS A 271 5.19 5.88 -9.13
CA HIS A 271 5.57 5.11 -10.31
C HIS A 271 5.95 6.03 -11.48
N SER A 272 6.86 5.56 -12.34
CA SER A 272 7.19 6.24 -13.60
C SER A 272 5.96 6.36 -14.52
N ALA A 273 5.75 7.46 -15.29
CA ALA A 273 6.66 8.61 -15.41
C ALA A 273 6.62 9.50 -14.17
N ILE A 274 7.77 9.96 -13.70
CA ILE A 274 7.85 10.76 -12.47
C ILE A 274 7.64 12.23 -12.83
N VAL A 275 6.41 12.71 -12.66
CA VAL A 275 5.99 14.07 -12.95
C VAL A 275 5.19 14.59 -11.76
N SER A 276 5.64 15.67 -11.14
CA SER A 276 4.97 16.33 -10.02
C SER A 276 4.40 17.69 -10.42
N ARG A 277 3.64 18.31 -9.51
CA ARG A 277 3.27 19.72 -9.64
C ARG A 277 4.50 20.61 -9.75
N GLU A 278 4.36 21.72 -10.49
CA GLU A 278 5.45 22.65 -10.78
C GLU A 278 6.04 23.30 -9.52
N ASP A 279 5.21 23.66 -8.52
CA ASP A 279 5.66 24.25 -7.26
C ASP A 279 6.61 23.33 -6.48
N LEU A 280 6.35 22.02 -6.50
CA LEU A 280 7.19 21.01 -5.87
C LEU A 280 8.41 20.68 -6.73
N TYR A 281 8.23 20.61 -8.05
CA TYR A 281 9.34 20.42 -8.97
C TYR A 281 10.41 21.50 -8.79
N GLU A 282 10.02 22.79 -8.76
CA GLU A 282 10.94 23.90 -8.56
C GLU A 282 11.54 23.93 -7.14
N LYS A 283 10.78 23.57 -6.11
CA LYS A 283 11.30 23.42 -4.73
C LYS A 283 12.49 22.45 -4.68
N TYR A 284 12.35 21.27 -5.30
CA TYR A 284 13.37 20.22 -5.21
C TYR A 284 14.51 20.38 -6.23
N ARG A 285 14.23 20.89 -7.42
CA ARG A 285 15.22 21.15 -8.46
C ARG A 285 16.34 22.07 -7.99
N ASN A 286 16.01 23.04 -7.13
CA ASN A 286 16.93 24.05 -6.64
C ASN A 286 17.61 23.67 -5.31
N ARG A 287 17.34 22.46 -4.77
CA ARG A 287 17.99 21.99 -3.55
C ARG A 287 19.43 21.58 -3.81
N THR A 288 20.31 21.99 -2.90
CA THR A 288 21.73 21.58 -2.85
C THR A 288 21.97 20.64 -1.67
N ASN A 289 23.05 19.87 -1.71
CA ASN A 289 23.47 18.97 -0.61
C ASN A 289 22.44 17.89 -0.26
N MET A 290 21.89 17.25 -1.28
CA MET A 290 21.00 16.11 -1.12
C MET A 290 21.79 14.85 -0.71
N ASP A 291 21.18 14.00 0.14
CA ASP A 291 21.72 12.68 0.47
C ASP A 291 21.81 11.83 -0.81
N SER A 292 22.97 11.23 -1.07
CA SER A 292 23.27 10.48 -2.28
C SER A 292 22.34 9.29 -2.54
N ARG A 293 21.69 8.77 -1.52
CA ARG A 293 20.69 7.69 -1.66
C ARG A 293 19.41 8.15 -2.38
N HIS A 294 19.07 9.44 -2.29
CA HIS A 294 17.80 10.01 -2.75
C HIS A 294 18.02 11.35 -3.48
N GLU A 295 19.01 11.42 -4.37
CA GLU A 295 19.33 12.64 -5.13
C GLU A 295 18.32 12.95 -6.24
N ASN A 296 17.45 12.00 -6.59
CA ASN A 296 16.47 12.22 -7.64
C ASN A 296 15.41 13.22 -7.19
N PHE A 297 15.60 14.48 -7.53
CA PHE A 297 14.71 15.57 -7.12
C PHE A 297 13.28 15.44 -7.65
N LYS A 298 13.07 14.81 -8.81
CA LYS A 298 11.73 14.56 -9.37
C LYS A 298 10.97 13.54 -8.52
N TYR A 299 11.69 12.52 -8.07
CA TYR A 299 11.15 11.51 -7.17
C TYR A 299 10.77 12.14 -5.83
N ALA A 300 11.65 12.97 -5.27
CA ALA A 300 11.38 13.71 -4.03
C ALA A 300 10.16 14.64 -4.16
N ALA A 301 10.03 15.34 -5.28
CA ALA A 301 8.91 16.24 -5.55
C ALA A 301 7.57 15.48 -5.64
N LEU A 302 7.54 14.33 -6.34
CA LEU A 302 6.31 13.53 -6.45
C LEU A 302 5.98 12.81 -5.14
N THR A 303 6.99 12.43 -4.34
CA THR A 303 6.79 11.85 -2.99
C THR A 303 6.16 12.87 -2.05
N GLU A 304 6.61 14.13 -2.06
CA GLU A 304 5.97 15.19 -1.26
C GLU A 304 4.56 15.50 -1.78
N GLN A 305 4.31 15.43 -3.08
CA GLN A 305 2.94 15.59 -3.60
C GLN A 305 2.01 14.49 -3.09
N LEU A 306 2.48 13.23 -3.05
CA LEU A 306 1.75 12.12 -2.44
C LEU A 306 1.47 12.40 -0.97
N ASP A 307 2.47 12.86 -0.21
CA ASP A 307 2.33 13.22 1.20
C ASP A 307 1.25 14.30 1.42
N GLN A 308 1.28 15.37 0.63
CA GLN A 308 0.27 16.44 0.69
C GLN A 308 -1.13 15.93 0.34
N THR A 309 -1.23 15.00 -0.61
CA THR A 309 -2.48 14.34 -1.00
C THR A 309 -3.04 13.49 0.14
N VAL A 310 -2.18 12.71 0.81
CA VAL A 310 -2.55 11.95 2.02
C VAL A 310 -3.03 12.90 3.12
N GLY A 311 -2.31 14.00 3.37
CA GLY A 311 -2.69 15.01 4.36
C GLY A 311 -4.09 15.60 4.12
N ARG A 312 -4.44 15.87 2.86
CA ARG A 312 -5.78 16.37 2.47
C ARG A 312 -6.89 15.34 2.75
N ILE A 313 -6.66 14.09 2.41
CA ILE A 313 -7.63 13.00 2.67
C ILE A 313 -7.83 12.81 4.17
N LEU A 314 -6.75 12.85 4.96
CA LEU A 314 -6.84 12.75 6.41
C LEU A 314 -7.58 13.94 7.04
N ALA A 315 -7.37 15.15 6.53
CA ALA A 315 -8.10 16.35 6.98
C ALA A 315 -9.60 16.27 6.67
N ALA A 316 -9.97 15.67 5.54
CA ALA A 316 -11.37 15.43 5.19
C ALA A 316 -12.09 14.42 6.10
N LEU A 317 -11.35 13.59 6.83
CA LEU A 317 -11.95 12.76 7.88
C LEU A 317 -12.23 13.55 9.16
N ASP A 318 -11.48 14.62 9.42
CA ASP A 318 -11.69 15.50 10.56
C ASP A 318 -12.87 16.47 10.34
N ASP A 319 -13.09 16.89 9.10
CA ASP A 319 -14.10 17.86 8.68
C ASP A 319 -14.55 17.50 7.24
N PRO A 320 -15.49 16.56 7.10
CA PRO A 320 -15.88 15.99 5.80
C PRO A 320 -16.46 17.00 4.82
N ASN A 321 -17.25 17.96 5.29
CA ASN A 321 -17.90 18.98 4.44
C ASN A 321 -17.05 20.25 4.27
N GLY A 322 -16.00 20.41 5.08
CA GLY A 322 -15.06 21.53 5.03
C GLY A 322 -15.64 22.87 5.48
N ASP A 323 -16.62 22.84 6.41
CA ASP A 323 -17.27 24.04 6.97
C ASP A 323 -16.62 24.54 8.27
N GLY A 324 -15.65 23.79 8.81
CA GLY A 324 -14.94 24.10 10.04
C GLY A 324 -15.57 23.52 11.30
N ASP A 325 -16.79 22.97 11.22
CA ASP A 325 -17.43 22.21 12.31
C ASP A 325 -17.01 20.74 12.24
N LYS A 326 -16.40 20.24 13.30
CA LYS A 326 -15.93 18.85 13.40
C LYS A 326 -16.93 17.90 14.06
N SER A 327 -18.16 18.34 14.24
CA SER A 327 -19.21 17.48 14.84
C SER A 327 -19.60 16.31 13.95
N ASP A 328 -19.35 16.41 12.62
CA ASP A 328 -19.56 15.38 11.62
C ASP A 328 -18.30 14.53 11.33
N SER A 329 -17.22 14.72 12.11
CA SER A 329 -15.95 14.01 11.96
C SER A 329 -16.15 12.49 11.89
N LYS A 330 -15.51 11.89 10.91
CA LYS A 330 -15.48 10.43 10.72
C LYS A 330 -14.19 9.79 11.27
N ARG A 331 -13.25 10.61 11.76
CA ARG A 331 -11.89 10.22 12.14
C ARG A 331 -11.84 9.07 13.15
N GLU A 332 -12.59 9.18 14.25
CA GLU A 332 -12.53 8.21 15.36
C GLU A 332 -13.04 6.83 14.94
N ASN A 333 -14.02 6.78 14.02
CA ASN A 333 -14.60 5.53 13.52
C ASN A 333 -14.09 5.15 12.11
N THR A 334 -12.85 5.55 11.78
CA THR A 334 -12.23 5.20 10.50
C THR A 334 -10.88 4.54 10.69
N VAL A 335 -10.75 3.33 10.16
CA VAL A 335 -9.47 2.62 9.99
C VAL A 335 -8.77 3.21 8.77
N VAL A 336 -7.56 3.72 8.96
CA VAL A 336 -6.71 4.20 7.85
C VAL A 336 -5.48 3.31 7.78
N VAL A 337 -5.29 2.66 6.65
CA VAL A 337 -4.08 1.89 6.31
C VAL A 337 -3.29 2.67 5.28
N PHE A 338 -2.02 2.95 5.55
CA PHE A 338 -1.07 3.46 4.56
C PHE A 338 -0.02 2.40 4.27
N MET A 339 0.22 2.13 2.98
CA MET A 339 1.24 1.17 2.53
C MET A 339 1.75 1.49 1.12
N SER A 340 2.89 0.90 0.74
CA SER A 340 3.29 0.77 -0.67
C SER A 340 2.91 -0.61 -1.22
N ASP A 341 2.80 -0.72 -2.55
CA ASP A 341 2.49 -2.01 -3.19
C ASP A 341 3.75 -2.86 -3.47
N ASN A 342 4.92 -2.28 -3.50
CA ASN A 342 6.22 -2.97 -3.56
C ASN A 342 7.33 -1.99 -3.12
N GLY A 343 8.54 -2.50 -2.99
CA GLY A 343 9.71 -1.66 -2.72
C GLY A 343 10.02 -0.66 -3.83
N GLY A 344 10.79 0.36 -3.50
CA GLY A 344 11.17 1.43 -4.43
C GLY A 344 11.98 0.90 -5.63
N VAL A 345 11.93 1.63 -6.75
CA VAL A 345 12.75 1.35 -7.93
C VAL A 345 14.13 1.94 -7.74
N SER A 346 15.19 1.11 -7.77
CA SER A 346 16.57 1.61 -7.71
C SER A 346 17.10 2.04 -9.08
N GLY A 347 17.98 3.03 -9.08
CA GLY A 347 18.61 3.61 -10.27
C GLY A 347 18.32 5.11 -10.41
N GLY A 348 19.05 5.81 -11.25
CA GLY A 348 18.86 7.25 -11.45
C GLY A 348 18.99 8.09 -10.18
N ASN A 349 19.99 7.77 -9.34
CA ASN A 349 20.26 8.41 -8.05
C ASN A 349 19.16 8.16 -6.99
N HIS A 350 18.58 6.96 -7.00
CA HIS A 350 17.66 6.46 -5.97
C HIS A 350 18.08 5.06 -5.49
N SER A 351 18.01 4.80 -4.19
CA SER A 351 18.45 3.55 -3.56
C SER A 351 17.59 3.20 -2.35
N ASN A 352 17.25 1.91 -2.21
CA ASN A 352 16.57 1.37 -1.03
C ASN A 352 17.51 1.09 0.16
N ALA A 353 18.80 1.44 0.08
CA ALA A 353 19.73 1.17 1.17
C ALA A 353 19.23 1.74 2.52
N PRO A 354 19.34 0.99 3.63
CA PRO A 354 20.18 -0.19 3.81
C PRO A 354 19.62 -1.50 3.24
N LEU A 355 18.38 -1.53 2.76
CA LEU A 355 17.78 -2.74 2.22
C LEU A 355 18.40 -3.09 0.87
N ARG A 356 18.65 -4.39 0.67
CA ARG A 356 19.25 -4.91 -0.56
C ARG A 356 18.26 -4.89 -1.73
N GLU A 357 18.73 -4.48 -2.90
CA GLU A 357 18.03 -4.48 -4.17
C GLU A 357 16.76 -3.60 -4.18
N SER A 358 15.77 -3.93 -5.02
CA SER A 358 14.65 -3.07 -5.33
C SER A 358 13.46 -3.83 -5.88
N LYS A 359 12.39 -3.11 -6.26
CA LYS A 359 11.24 -3.62 -7.00
C LYS A 359 11.64 -4.71 -8.00
N GLY A 360 10.84 -5.76 -8.07
CA GLY A 360 11.05 -6.90 -8.97
C GLY A 360 11.87 -8.01 -8.36
N THR A 361 12.60 -7.77 -7.27
CA THR A 361 13.40 -8.79 -6.59
C THR A 361 12.73 -9.27 -5.31
N LEU A 362 13.12 -10.46 -4.83
CA LEU A 362 12.67 -11.00 -3.55
C LEU A 362 13.64 -10.70 -2.39
N TYR A 363 14.56 -9.75 -2.56
CA TYR A 363 15.35 -9.19 -1.47
C TYR A 363 14.52 -8.14 -0.69
N GLU A 364 14.99 -7.76 0.49
CA GLU A 364 14.26 -6.85 1.39
C GLU A 364 13.87 -5.54 0.67
N GLY A 365 14.74 -4.96 -0.15
CA GLY A 365 14.44 -3.73 -0.87
C GLY A 365 13.33 -3.86 -1.94
N GLY A 366 13.00 -5.09 -2.35
CA GLY A 366 11.92 -5.33 -3.30
C GLY A 366 10.56 -5.61 -2.65
N ILE A 367 10.53 -6.15 -1.44
CA ILE A 367 9.30 -6.66 -0.80
C ILE A 367 8.95 -6.02 0.54
N ARG A 368 9.91 -5.35 1.22
CA ARG A 368 9.65 -4.64 2.48
C ARG A 368 9.23 -3.20 2.18
N VAL A 369 8.12 -2.78 2.78
CA VAL A 369 7.46 -1.50 2.48
C VAL A 369 7.11 -0.74 3.76
N PRO A 370 6.92 0.59 3.69
CA PRO A 370 6.32 1.33 4.81
C PRO A 370 4.86 0.87 4.98
N MET A 371 4.45 0.66 6.22
CA MET A 371 3.09 0.31 6.59
C MET A 371 2.74 0.87 7.96
N MET A 372 1.57 1.48 8.04
CA MET A 372 1.00 1.95 9.28
C MET A 372 -0.53 1.86 9.27
N VAL A 373 -1.09 1.59 10.43
CA VAL A 373 -2.55 1.49 10.63
C VAL A 373 -2.96 2.44 11.74
N ARG A 374 -3.84 3.38 11.42
CA ARG A 374 -4.49 4.28 12.38
C ARG A 374 -5.94 3.85 12.58
N TYR A 375 -6.33 3.60 13.80
CA TYR A 375 -7.71 3.39 14.22
C TYR A 375 -7.85 3.81 15.68
N PRO A 376 -8.19 5.08 15.97
CA PRO A 376 -8.15 5.63 17.34
C PRO A 376 -9.00 4.85 18.33
N ALA A 377 -10.12 4.28 17.89
CA ALA A 377 -10.97 3.45 18.75
C ALA A 377 -10.29 2.17 19.26
N LEU A 378 -9.23 1.69 18.62
CA LEU A 378 -8.55 0.42 18.95
C LEU A 378 -7.06 0.58 19.23
N ILE A 379 -6.36 1.43 18.47
CA ILE A 379 -4.89 1.46 18.40
C ILE A 379 -4.34 2.64 19.18
N LYS A 380 -3.34 2.40 20.02
CA LYS A 380 -2.57 3.47 20.66
C LYS A 380 -1.73 4.21 19.61
N SER A 381 -1.73 5.52 19.68
CA SER A 381 -0.85 6.36 18.87
C SER A 381 0.62 6.03 19.11
N ALA A 382 1.48 6.23 18.10
CA ALA A 382 2.93 6.03 18.15
C ALA A 382 3.39 4.63 18.62
N SER A 383 2.55 3.62 18.45
CA SER A 383 2.94 2.24 18.75
C SER A 383 3.75 1.63 17.62
N ILE A 384 4.72 0.78 17.94
CA ILE A 384 5.61 0.13 16.98
C ILE A 384 5.56 -1.37 17.20
N THR A 385 5.42 -2.13 16.12
CA THR A 385 5.59 -3.58 16.16
C THR A 385 6.66 -4.04 15.17
N LYS A 386 7.43 -5.06 15.59
CA LYS A 386 8.39 -5.78 14.75
C LYS A 386 7.83 -7.10 14.24
N GLU A 387 6.55 -7.40 14.55
CA GLU A 387 5.93 -8.61 14.02
C GLU A 387 5.85 -8.54 12.50
N PRO A 388 6.37 -9.52 11.77
CA PRO A 388 6.28 -9.55 10.33
C PRO A 388 4.87 -9.78 9.85
N VAL A 389 4.41 -8.87 9.03
CA VAL A 389 3.09 -8.89 8.41
C VAL A 389 3.22 -8.89 6.89
N HIS A 390 2.21 -9.40 6.22
CA HIS A 390 2.18 -9.46 4.76
C HIS A 390 0.85 -8.94 4.24
N VAL A 391 0.83 -8.43 3.04
CA VAL A 391 -0.39 -7.88 2.41
C VAL A 391 -1.58 -8.85 2.38
N ILE A 392 -1.34 -10.17 2.45
CA ILE A 392 -2.41 -11.19 2.57
C ILE A 392 -3.22 -11.09 3.87
N ASP A 393 -2.68 -10.42 4.90
CA ASP A 393 -3.28 -10.31 6.22
C ASP A 393 -4.44 -9.30 6.28
N TYR A 394 -4.54 -8.44 5.27
CA TYR A 394 -5.54 -7.37 5.30
C TYR A 394 -6.96 -7.89 5.19
N LEU A 395 -7.23 -8.85 4.29
CA LEU A 395 -8.59 -9.38 4.15
C LEU A 395 -9.12 -9.94 5.48
N PRO A 396 -8.46 -10.90 6.15
CA PRO A 396 -8.94 -11.40 7.45
C PRO A 396 -8.97 -10.30 8.52
N THR A 397 -8.09 -9.33 8.48
CA THR A 397 -8.08 -8.19 9.42
C THR A 397 -9.31 -7.29 9.24
N PHE A 398 -9.66 -6.96 8.01
CA PHE A 398 -10.84 -6.14 7.74
C PHE A 398 -12.13 -6.82 8.16
N LEU A 399 -12.22 -8.14 7.99
CA LEU A 399 -13.37 -8.91 8.45
C LEU A 399 -13.48 -8.88 9.97
N ASP A 400 -12.39 -9.13 10.70
CA ASP A 400 -12.39 -9.08 12.16
C ASP A 400 -12.75 -7.68 12.69
N ILE A 401 -12.16 -6.63 12.12
CA ILE A 401 -12.46 -5.24 12.48
C ILE A 401 -13.94 -4.91 12.22
N ALA A 402 -14.52 -5.43 11.13
CA ALA A 402 -15.92 -5.22 10.76
C ALA A 402 -16.88 -6.15 11.49
N GLY A 403 -16.38 -7.12 12.26
CA GLY A 403 -17.21 -8.13 12.93
C GLY A 403 -17.88 -9.12 11.98
N ILE A 404 -17.23 -9.44 10.86
CA ILE A 404 -17.74 -10.31 9.80
C ILE A 404 -17.12 -11.70 9.92
N GLU A 405 -17.96 -12.73 10.04
CA GLU A 405 -17.51 -14.11 10.03
C GLU A 405 -17.15 -14.56 8.60
N TYR A 406 -15.98 -15.19 8.45
CA TYR A 406 -15.55 -15.75 7.16
C TYR A 406 -16.17 -17.12 6.92
N THR A 407 -17.01 -17.23 5.90
CA THR A 407 -17.78 -18.47 5.60
C THR A 407 -17.38 -19.19 4.32
N HIS A 408 -16.50 -18.61 3.50
CA HIS A 408 -16.11 -19.14 2.16
C HIS A 408 -15.01 -20.20 2.25
N LYS A 409 -15.36 -21.43 2.65
CA LYS A 409 -14.39 -22.52 2.92
C LYS A 409 -13.56 -22.96 1.71
N GLU A 410 -14.09 -22.82 0.50
CA GLU A 410 -13.36 -23.13 -0.73
C GLU A 410 -12.29 -22.10 -1.10
N HIS A 411 -12.39 -20.89 -0.58
CA HIS A 411 -11.39 -19.86 -0.78
C HIS A 411 -10.48 -19.84 0.44
N VAL A 412 -9.34 -20.51 0.35
CA VAL A 412 -8.35 -20.59 1.44
C VAL A 412 -7.72 -19.21 1.68
N LEU A 413 -7.82 -18.70 2.89
CA LEU A 413 -7.05 -17.53 3.32
C LEU A 413 -5.65 -17.98 3.74
N ASP A 414 -4.63 -17.41 3.13
CA ASP A 414 -3.22 -17.61 3.53
C ASP A 414 -2.82 -16.61 4.63
N GLY A 415 -3.53 -15.50 4.75
CA GLY A 415 -3.30 -14.46 5.74
C GLY A 415 -3.84 -14.79 7.13
N GLU A 416 -3.27 -14.15 8.14
CA GLU A 416 -3.75 -14.16 9.53
C GLU A 416 -4.17 -12.75 9.93
N SER A 417 -5.29 -12.62 10.64
CA SER A 417 -5.78 -11.32 11.09
C SER A 417 -4.80 -10.60 12.01
N LEU A 418 -4.57 -9.34 11.73
CA LEU A 418 -3.76 -8.44 12.55
C LEU A 418 -4.54 -7.89 13.75
N TYR A 419 -5.85 -8.15 13.87
CA TYR A 419 -6.68 -7.61 14.94
C TYR A 419 -6.10 -7.84 16.33
N PRO A 420 -5.58 -9.05 16.70
CA PRO A 420 -4.99 -9.26 18.03
C PRO A 420 -3.72 -8.43 18.29
N ILE A 421 -2.96 -8.07 17.25
CA ILE A 421 -1.81 -7.16 17.36
C ILE A 421 -2.31 -5.71 17.49
N LEU A 422 -3.27 -5.31 16.65
CA LEU A 422 -3.83 -3.97 16.64
C LEU A 422 -4.53 -3.61 17.96
N SER A 423 -5.20 -4.59 18.59
CA SER A 423 -5.87 -4.43 19.90
C SER A 423 -4.90 -4.48 21.07
N GLY A 424 -3.67 -4.94 20.86
CA GLY A 424 -2.71 -5.17 21.93
C GLY A 424 -2.97 -6.43 22.76
N GLU A 425 -3.85 -7.33 22.30
CA GLU A 425 -4.08 -8.64 22.92
C GLU A 425 -2.87 -9.56 22.78
N LYS A 426 -2.12 -9.40 21.70
CA LYS A 426 -0.92 -10.18 21.38
C LYS A 426 0.16 -9.31 20.77
N ASP A 427 1.41 -9.71 21.00
CA ASP A 427 2.58 -9.08 20.37
C ASP A 427 3.04 -9.84 19.11
N GLN A 428 2.51 -11.04 18.88
CA GLN A 428 2.92 -11.94 17.79
C GLN A 428 1.72 -12.69 17.21
N LEU A 429 1.80 -12.95 15.91
CA LEU A 429 0.88 -13.83 15.19
C LEU A 429 1.21 -15.31 15.50
N LYS A 430 0.26 -16.21 15.23
CA LYS A 430 0.46 -17.65 15.40
C LYS A 430 1.43 -18.19 14.36
N ARG A 431 1.34 -17.66 13.13
CA ARG A 431 2.24 -18.10 12.06
C ARG A 431 3.68 -17.70 12.35
N GLU A 432 4.61 -18.57 11.99
CA GLU A 432 6.05 -18.34 12.07
C GLU A 432 6.68 -18.12 10.70
N LEU A 433 5.90 -18.31 9.62
CA LEU A 433 6.38 -18.42 8.25
C LEU A 433 5.70 -17.43 7.32
N LEU A 434 6.48 -16.82 6.44
CA LEU A 434 6.00 -16.07 5.27
C LEU A 434 6.71 -16.60 4.01
N PHE A 435 6.01 -16.57 2.87
CA PHE A 435 6.48 -17.19 1.64
C PHE A 435 6.34 -16.25 0.44
N TRP A 436 7.28 -16.39 -0.50
CA TRP A 436 7.22 -15.76 -1.82
C TRP A 436 7.69 -16.75 -2.88
N HIS A 437 7.06 -16.69 -4.02
CA HIS A 437 7.49 -17.43 -5.20
C HIS A 437 7.32 -16.58 -6.45
N PHE A 438 8.39 -16.39 -7.18
CA PHE A 438 8.41 -15.72 -8.47
C PHE A 438 9.05 -16.63 -9.50
N PRO A 439 8.26 -17.24 -10.41
CA PRO A 439 8.78 -18.20 -11.38
C PRO A 439 9.29 -17.58 -12.67
N GLY A 440 9.37 -16.24 -12.77
CA GLY A 440 9.67 -15.54 -14.00
C GLY A 440 10.86 -14.59 -13.92
N TYR A 441 10.98 -13.75 -14.95
CA TYR A 441 11.99 -12.69 -15.05
C TYR A 441 11.33 -11.33 -15.11
N MET A 442 12.01 -10.34 -14.56
CA MET A 442 11.64 -8.92 -14.70
C MET A 442 12.83 -8.10 -15.19
N ASP A 443 12.53 -7.01 -15.89
CA ASP A 443 13.51 -6.06 -16.44
C ASP A 443 14.37 -5.33 -15.39
N ILE A 444 14.00 -5.41 -14.13
CA ILE A 444 14.69 -4.80 -13.00
C ILE A 444 15.33 -5.86 -12.11
N ARG A 445 16.10 -6.78 -12.72
CA ARG A 445 16.87 -7.83 -12.06
C ARG A 445 16.07 -8.92 -11.34
N GLY A 446 14.75 -8.98 -11.52
CA GLY A 446 13.93 -10.07 -11.00
C GLY A 446 14.24 -11.36 -11.76
N ILE A 447 14.67 -12.40 -11.05
CA ILE A 447 14.96 -13.74 -11.60
C ILE A 447 14.16 -14.79 -10.85
N PRO A 448 13.92 -15.97 -11.46
CA PRO A 448 13.14 -17.02 -10.82
C PRO A 448 13.73 -17.43 -9.46
N ALA A 449 12.94 -17.20 -8.41
CA ALA A 449 13.35 -17.49 -7.03
C ALA A 449 12.15 -17.77 -6.13
N SER A 450 12.39 -18.48 -5.03
CA SER A 450 11.46 -18.58 -3.90
C SER A 450 12.14 -18.17 -2.61
N VAL A 451 11.35 -17.61 -1.71
CA VAL A 451 11.79 -17.13 -0.41
C VAL A 451 10.86 -17.65 0.67
N ILE A 452 11.45 -18.00 1.80
CA ILE A 452 10.76 -18.24 3.05
C ILE A 452 11.41 -17.38 4.14
N ASN A 453 10.58 -16.68 4.91
CA ASN A 453 10.99 -15.95 6.10
C ASN A 453 10.43 -16.70 7.31
N LYS A 454 11.30 -17.06 8.27
CA LYS A 454 10.96 -17.89 9.43
C LYS A 454 11.42 -17.27 10.75
N ARG A 455 10.52 -17.23 11.72
CA ARG A 455 10.88 -16.96 13.13
C ARG A 455 11.43 -18.22 13.79
N ILE A 456 12.60 -18.11 14.42
CA ILE A 456 13.23 -19.18 15.21
C ILE A 456 13.72 -18.56 16.53
N GLY A 457 12.95 -18.76 17.61
CA GLY A 457 13.15 -18.01 18.84
C GLY A 457 12.94 -16.51 18.60
N ASP A 458 13.87 -15.69 19.06
CA ASP A 458 13.83 -14.23 18.88
C ASP A 458 14.49 -13.76 17.57
N GLN A 459 14.96 -14.70 16.76
CA GLN A 459 15.65 -14.41 15.50
C GLN A 459 14.73 -14.66 14.32
N ARG A 460 14.95 -13.89 13.26
CA ARG A 460 14.24 -14.02 12.00
C ARG A 460 15.22 -14.32 10.88
N TYR A 461 15.01 -15.46 10.24
CA TYR A 461 15.83 -15.94 9.14
C TYR A 461 15.08 -15.86 7.82
N LYS A 462 15.78 -15.47 6.78
CA LYS A 462 15.30 -15.49 5.40
C LYS A 462 16.16 -16.45 4.59
N TYR A 463 15.51 -17.43 3.99
CA TYR A 463 16.14 -18.35 3.07
C TYR A 463 15.62 -18.07 1.66
N ARG A 464 16.54 -17.94 0.71
CA ARG A 464 16.24 -17.72 -0.71
C ARG A 464 16.83 -18.83 -1.54
N TYR A 465 16.01 -19.42 -2.42
CA TYR A 465 16.44 -20.33 -3.47
C TYR A 465 16.28 -19.68 -4.84
N CYS A 466 17.39 -19.48 -5.54
CA CYS A 466 17.42 -18.96 -6.90
C CYS A 466 17.49 -20.13 -7.88
N TYR A 467 16.44 -20.30 -8.67
CA TYR A 467 16.34 -21.38 -9.63
C TYR A 467 17.32 -21.20 -10.80
N GLU A 468 17.55 -19.97 -11.22
CA GLU A 468 18.41 -19.63 -12.36
C GLU A 468 19.84 -20.11 -12.18
N TYR A 469 20.38 -19.90 -11.00
CA TYR A 469 21.78 -20.23 -10.66
C TYR A 469 21.91 -21.45 -9.77
N ASN A 470 20.80 -22.07 -9.36
CA ASN A 470 20.77 -23.15 -8.38
C ASN A 470 21.54 -22.78 -7.11
N THR A 471 21.33 -21.54 -6.63
CA THR A 471 22.02 -21.01 -5.44
C THR A 471 21.08 -20.89 -4.27
N HIS A 472 21.65 -21.07 -3.09
CA HIS A 472 20.96 -20.99 -1.81
C HIS A 472 21.59 -19.87 -0.97
N GLU A 473 20.76 -19.05 -0.37
CA GLU A 473 21.18 -17.96 0.49
C GLU A 473 20.40 -18.04 1.80
N LEU A 474 21.06 -17.71 2.91
CA LEU A 474 20.46 -17.63 4.25
C LEU A 474 20.93 -16.36 4.94
N TYR A 475 19.99 -15.54 5.40
CA TYR A 475 20.26 -14.30 6.12
C TYR A 475 19.58 -14.30 7.48
N ASN A 476 20.21 -13.68 8.49
CA ASN A 476 19.57 -13.37 9.76
C ASN A 476 19.06 -11.92 9.73
N LEU A 477 17.82 -11.72 9.37
CA LEU A 477 17.24 -10.37 9.22
C LEU A 477 17.13 -9.57 10.53
N THR A 478 17.27 -10.21 11.69
CA THR A 478 17.28 -9.51 12.98
C THR A 478 18.53 -8.66 13.12
N ASP A 479 19.67 -9.19 12.69
CA ASP A 479 20.99 -8.56 12.82
C ASP A 479 21.47 -7.93 11.50
N ASP A 480 20.96 -8.42 10.36
CA ASP A 480 21.36 -8.06 9.00
C ASP A 480 20.13 -7.84 8.10
N MET A 481 19.40 -6.75 8.34
CA MET A 481 18.24 -6.38 7.52
C MET A 481 18.63 -6.04 6.06
N GLY A 482 19.91 -5.77 5.81
CA GLY A 482 20.45 -5.44 4.50
C GLY A 482 20.87 -6.65 3.68
N GLU A 483 20.75 -7.87 4.21
CA GLU A 483 21.11 -9.10 3.50
C GLU A 483 22.55 -9.08 2.96
N THR A 484 23.49 -8.55 3.77
CA THR A 484 24.88 -8.34 3.40
C THR A 484 25.74 -9.56 3.62
N THR A 485 25.34 -10.46 4.53
CA THR A 485 26.12 -11.64 4.95
C THR A 485 25.31 -12.93 4.70
N ASN A 486 25.65 -13.62 3.61
CA ASN A 486 25.07 -14.93 3.34
C ASN A 486 25.71 -16.00 4.24
N LEU A 487 24.95 -16.51 5.20
CA LEU A 487 25.40 -17.53 6.16
C LEU A 487 25.74 -18.89 5.51
N LEU A 488 25.44 -19.08 4.22
CA LEU A 488 25.77 -20.28 3.47
C LEU A 488 27.05 -20.16 2.63
N GLU A 489 27.74 -19.03 2.64
CA GLU A 489 29.08 -18.94 2.02
C GLU A 489 30.14 -19.69 2.81
N ASN A 490 30.10 -19.61 4.17
CA ASN A 490 30.95 -20.36 5.08
C ASN A 490 30.09 -20.94 6.21
N PRO A 491 29.24 -21.94 5.91
CA PRO A 491 28.20 -22.36 6.81
C PRO A 491 28.73 -23.15 8.02
N ASP A 492 28.26 -22.78 9.20
CA ASP A 492 28.37 -23.63 10.38
C ASP A 492 27.23 -24.70 10.42
N THR A 493 27.33 -25.62 11.37
CA THR A 493 26.33 -26.68 11.55
C THR A 493 24.93 -26.14 11.83
N ARG A 494 24.82 -24.98 12.52
CA ARG A 494 23.54 -24.34 12.84
C ARG A 494 22.90 -23.76 11.59
N SER A 495 23.64 -23.01 10.80
CA SER A 495 23.17 -22.40 9.54
C SER A 495 22.69 -23.45 8.55
N LEU A 496 23.43 -24.58 8.40
CA LEU A 496 23.00 -25.70 7.57
C LEU A 496 21.70 -26.35 8.06
N LYS A 497 21.54 -26.55 9.37
CA LYS A 497 20.30 -27.09 9.93
C LYS A 497 19.10 -26.18 9.68
N ILE A 498 19.27 -24.86 9.87
CA ILE A 498 18.24 -23.86 9.60
C ILE A 498 17.86 -23.87 8.13
N ALA A 499 18.81 -23.76 7.22
CA ALA A 499 18.58 -23.74 5.77
C ALA A 499 17.84 -25.00 5.30
N ASN A 500 18.27 -26.19 5.73
CA ASN A 500 17.63 -27.45 5.40
C ASN A 500 16.20 -27.57 5.93
N ALA A 501 15.92 -27.05 7.12
CA ALA A 501 14.57 -27.00 7.66
C ALA A 501 13.67 -26.05 6.85
N MET A 502 14.16 -24.84 6.55
CA MET A 502 13.43 -23.86 5.77
C MET A 502 13.17 -24.33 4.33
N LEU A 503 14.11 -25.03 3.71
CA LEU A 503 13.91 -25.63 2.39
C LEU A 503 12.82 -26.70 2.40
N ARG A 504 12.74 -27.52 3.46
CA ARG A 504 11.64 -28.51 3.61
C ARG A 504 10.29 -27.81 3.76
N ASP A 505 10.22 -26.75 4.58
CA ASP A 505 9.00 -25.99 4.78
C ASP A 505 8.56 -25.30 3.47
N LEU A 506 9.50 -24.72 2.72
CA LEU A 506 9.25 -24.11 1.40
C LEU A 506 8.71 -25.14 0.40
N ASN A 507 9.34 -26.31 0.31
CA ASN A 507 8.90 -27.38 -0.60
C ASN A 507 7.52 -27.94 -0.22
N LYS A 508 7.19 -27.99 1.05
CA LYS A 508 5.85 -28.37 1.53
C LYS A 508 4.82 -27.34 1.09
N TRP A 509 5.05 -26.06 1.38
CA TRP A 509 4.17 -24.97 0.99
C TRP A 509 3.95 -24.92 -0.53
N MET A 510 5.01 -25.07 -1.34
CA MET A 510 4.92 -25.11 -2.80
C MET A 510 4.02 -26.25 -3.34
N LYS A 511 3.91 -27.36 -2.61
CA LYS A 511 3.01 -28.47 -2.97
C LYS A 511 1.57 -28.20 -2.57
N GLU A 512 1.35 -27.52 -1.45
CA GLU A 512 0.02 -27.24 -0.87
C GLU A 512 -0.69 -26.05 -1.54
N THR A 513 0.06 -25.21 -2.27
CA THR A 513 -0.46 -23.99 -2.90
C THR A 513 -0.52 -24.05 -4.43
N LYS A 514 -0.17 -25.20 -5.02
CA LYS A 514 -0.26 -25.41 -6.49
C LYS A 514 -1.69 -25.53 -6.97
#